data_aaee11b5d751c95541cf882fcdd3365b
#
_entry.id   aaee11b5d751c95541cf882fcdd3365b
#
_cell.length_a   1.000
_cell.length_b   1.000
_cell.length_c   1.000
_cell.angle_alpha   90.00
_cell.angle_beta   90.00
_cell.angle_gamma   90.00
#
_symmetry.space_group_name_H-M   'P 1'
#
loop_
_entity.id
_entity.type
_entity.pdbx_description
1 polymer ?
#
loop_
_entity_poly.entity_id
_entity_poly.type
_entity_poly.pdbx_seq_one_letter_code
_entity_poly.pdbx_strand_id
1 'polypeptide(L)'
;IRDRTANCPGYCARDPGDYNLMYWLWDVQDLIDVREGYKSPYSLRPYDYGVFKAPFAGRRFGGGSYDPVSNRLYLTLQRADREQGAYSNPSIILVYSVASRVEDRSKLKHTGK
;
A
#
# COMPACT_ATOMS: atom_id res chain seq x y z
N ILE A 1 13.01 0.03 -10.59
CA ILE A 1 12.25 -0.47 -11.73
C ILE A 1 13.10 -0.40 -12.98
N ARG A 2 13.19 -1.50 -13.66
CA ARG A 2 14.00 -1.61 -14.87
C ARG A 2 13.08 -1.89 -16.06
N ASP A 3 13.32 -1.19 -17.16
CA ASP A 3 12.64 -1.50 -18.40
C ASP A 3 13.29 -2.72 -19.05
N ARG A 4 12.49 -3.75 -19.25
CA ARG A 4 12.93 -5.00 -19.87
C ARG A 4 12.64 -5.06 -21.37
N THR A 5 11.94 -4.05 -21.84
CA THR A 5 11.64 -3.99 -23.25
C THR A 5 12.86 -3.52 -23.97
N ALA A 6 13.54 -3.81 -24.72
CA ALA A 6 14.73 -3.26 -25.35
C ALA A 6 14.49 -1.97 -26.12
N ASN A 7 13.33 -1.37 -25.93
CA ASN A 7 12.91 -0.23 -26.75
C ASN A 7 12.95 1.10 -26.02
N CYS A 8 13.79 1.22 -25.03
CA CYS A 8 13.90 2.46 -24.31
C CYS A 8 15.13 3.24 -24.76
N PRO A 9 14.98 4.34 -25.50
CA PRO A 9 16.10 5.18 -25.87
C PRO A 9 16.45 6.12 -24.73
N GLY A 10 17.30 5.69 -23.83
CA GLY A 10 17.73 6.50 -22.73
C GLY A 10 17.24 5.99 -21.40
N TYR A 11 16.88 6.89 -20.49
CA TYR A 11 16.44 6.50 -19.16
C TYR A 11 15.01 5.95 -19.20
N CYS A 12 14.85 4.69 -18.85
CA CYS A 12 13.56 4.05 -18.77
C CYS A 12 13.32 3.50 -17.38
N ALA A 13 12.46 4.19 -16.63
CA ALA A 13 12.06 3.75 -15.32
C ALA A 13 10.79 2.90 -15.36
N ARG A 14 10.27 2.59 -16.53
CA ARG A 14 8.99 1.93 -16.67
C ARG A 14 9.10 0.62 -17.43
N ASP A 15 8.74 -0.43 -16.77
CA ASP A 15 8.45 -1.72 -17.37
C ASP A 15 7.07 -2.13 -16.90
N PRO A 16 6.07 -2.28 -17.81
CA PRO A 16 4.72 -2.66 -17.39
C PRO A 16 4.68 -3.96 -16.58
N GLY A 17 5.65 -4.85 -16.78
CA GLY A 17 5.73 -6.09 -16.02
C GLY A 17 6.28 -5.91 -14.62
N ASP A 18 6.90 -4.77 -14.32
CA ASP A 18 7.49 -4.50 -13.01
C ASP A 18 6.57 -3.69 -12.09
N TYR A 19 5.41 -3.27 -12.57
CA TYR A 19 4.50 -2.52 -11.73
C TYR A 19 3.75 -3.45 -10.80
N ASN A 20 3.92 -3.21 -9.50
CA ASN A 20 3.20 -3.89 -8.45
C ASN A 20 2.72 -2.85 -7.45
N LEU A 21 1.56 -3.13 -6.87
CA LEU A 21 1.10 -2.35 -5.73
C LEU A 21 1.83 -2.90 -4.50
N MET A 22 2.60 -2.05 -3.85
CA MET A 22 3.39 -2.45 -2.69
C MET A 22 2.95 -1.65 -1.48
N TYR A 23 3.14 -2.22 -0.30
CA TYR A 23 2.90 -1.52 0.95
C TYR A 23 4.04 -1.73 1.92
N TRP A 24 4.25 -0.76 2.78
CA TRP A 24 5.15 -0.81 3.92
C TRP A 24 4.44 -0.21 5.12
N LEU A 25 4.44 -0.92 6.22
CA LEU A 25 3.86 -0.44 7.47
C LEU A 25 4.97 -0.11 8.45
N TRP A 26 4.92 1.09 9.01
CA TRP A 26 5.94 1.62 9.89
C TRP A 26 5.33 1.92 11.25
N ASP A 27 6.10 1.67 12.30
CA ASP A 27 5.69 2.08 13.64
C ASP A 27 5.92 3.59 13.77
N VAL A 28 4.85 4.31 14.09
CA VAL A 28 4.93 5.77 14.26
C VAL A 28 5.89 6.14 15.36
N GLN A 29 6.00 5.33 16.42
CA GLN A 29 6.93 5.61 17.50
C GLN A 29 8.38 5.60 17.00
N ASP A 30 8.72 4.71 16.10
CA ASP A 30 10.06 4.71 15.49
C ASP A 30 10.34 6.01 14.74
N LEU A 31 9.35 6.54 14.03
CA LEU A 31 9.50 7.80 13.32
C LEU A 31 9.68 8.97 14.28
N ILE A 32 8.94 8.96 15.38
CA ILE A 32 9.08 9.97 16.44
C ILE A 32 10.47 9.89 17.06
N ASP A 33 10.95 8.68 17.33
CA ASP A 33 12.27 8.48 17.92
C ASP A 33 13.40 9.01 17.03
N VAL A 34 13.25 8.87 15.70
CA VAL A 34 14.21 9.47 14.77
C VAL A 34 14.15 10.99 14.84
N ARG A 35 12.94 11.56 14.85
CA ARG A 35 12.79 13.01 14.95
C ARG A 35 13.41 13.55 16.24
N GLU A 36 13.26 12.84 17.33
CA GLU A 36 13.80 13.27 18.63
C GLU A 36 15.28 12.89 18.83
N GLY A 37 15.89 12.24 17.87
CA GLY A 37 17.30 11.91 17.92
C GLY A 37 17.64 10.64 18.69
N TYR A 38 16.66 9.83 19.07
CA TYR A 38 16.90 8.58 19.80
C TYR A 38 17.26 7.42 18.90
N LYS A 39 16.94 7.52 17.62
CA LYS A 39 17.25 6.48 16.64
C LYS A 39 17.82 7.10 15.37
N SER A 40 18.72 6.37 14.74
CA SER A 40 19.22 6.74 13.42
C SER A 40 18.16 6.46 12.35
N PRO A 41 17.99 7.34 11.34
CA PRO A 41 17.09 7.04 10.23
C PRO A 41 17.40 5.73 9.54
N TYR A 42 18.66 5.34 9.50
CA TYR A 42 19.09 4.11 8.84
C TYR A 42 18.75 2.85 9.61
N SER A 43 18.35 2.96 10.88
CA SER A 43 17.98 1.82 11.69
C SER A 43 16.52 1.42 11.53
N LEU A 44 15.71 2.27 10.87
CA LEU A 44 14.28 2.00 10.73
C LEU A 44 14.03 0.83 9.79
N ARG A 45 13.07 0.02 10.18
CA ARG A 45 12.59 -1.09 9.36
C ARG A 45 11.06 -1.13 9.45
N PRO A 46 10.37 -1.37 8.34
CA PRO A 46 8.94 -1.59 8.42
C PRO A 46 8.65 -2.86 9.21
N TYR A 47 7.58 -2.87 9.96
CA TYR A 47 7.20 -4.09 10.66
C TYR A 47 6.38 -5.04 9.78
N ASP A 48 5.91 -4.56 8.66
CA ASP A 48 5.26 -5.38 7.65
C ASP A 48 5.39 -4.71 6.29
N TYR A 49 5.51 -5.51 5.24
CA TYR A 49 5.59 -5.02 3.87
C TYR A 49 5.27 -6.16 2.92
N GLY A 50 4.95 -5.80 1.70
CA GLY A 50 4.70 -6.81 0.67
C GLY A 50 3.98 -6.26 -0.53
N VAL A 51 3.53 -7.19 -1.36
CA VAL A 51 2.71 -6.87 -2.51
C VAL A 51 1.26 -6.76 -2.06
N PHE A 52 0.64 -5.65 -2.42
CA PHE A 52 -0.76 -5.42 -2.13
C PHE A 52 -1.60 -5.99 -3.27
N LYS A 53 -2.44 -6.96 -2.96
CA LYS A 53 -3.30 -7.59 -3.96
C LYS A 53 -4.67 -6.95 -3.92
N ALA A 54 -4.95 -6.11 -4.92
CA ALA A 54 -6.27 -5.52 -5.05
C ALA A 54 -7.19 -6.48 -5.82
N PRO A 55 -8.50 -6.43 -5.53
CA PRO A 55 -9.46 -7.31 -6.22
C PRO A 55 -9.72 -6.90 -7.68
N PHE A 56 -9.22 -5.77 -8.11
CA PHE A 56 -9.38 -5.27 -9.47
C PHE A 56 -8.03 -5.06 -10.12
N ALA A 57 -7.99 -5.20 -11.43
CA ALA A 57 -6.79 -4.94 -12.19
C ALA A 57 -6.50 -3.45 -12.21
N GLY A 58 -5.44 -3.05 -11.55
CA GLY A 58 -4.99 -1.66 -11.52
C GLY A 58 -3.53 -1.65 -11.11
N ARG A 59 -2.83 -0.61 -11.54
CA ARG A 59 -1.39 -0.53 -11.32
C ARG A 59 -0.97 0.63 -10.45
N ARG A 60 -1.88 1.52 -10.11
CA ARG A 60 -1.55 2.71 -9.34
C ARG A 60 -2.64 3.03 -8.35
N PHE A 61 -2.21 3.34 -7.16
CA PHE A 61 -3.08 4.00 -6.20
C PHE A 61 -3.08 5.51 -6.46
N GLY A 62 -4.25 6.11 -6.32
CA GLY A 62 -4.38 7.55 -6.26
C GLY A 62 -4.35 8.03 -4.82
N GLY A 63 -5.40 8.74 -4.42
CA GLY A 63 -5.50 9.17 -3.05
C GLY A 63 -5.93 8.07 -2.10
N GLY A 64 -5.76 8.33 -0.82
CA GLY A 64 -6.25 7.48 0.24
C GLY A 64 -6.76 8.30 1.40
N SER A 65 -7.64 7.72 2.19
CA SER A 65 -8.18 8.36 3.38
C SER A 65 -8.52 7.29 4.41
N TYR A 66 -8.33 7.63 5.67
CA TYR A 66 -8.67 6.75 6.76
C TYR A 66 -9.68 7.42 7.68
N ASP A 67 -10.75 6.70 8.00
CA ASP A 67 -11.76 7.15 8.95
C ASP A 67 -11.54 6.42 10.28
N PRO A 68 -11.08 7.13 11.32
CA PRO A 68 -10.84 6.49 12.60
C PRO A 68 -12.11 6.12 13.36
N VAL A 69 -13.24 6.71 13.01
CA VAL A 69 -14.51 6.38 13.69
C VAL A 69 -15.02 5.03 13.23
N SER A 70 -15.07 4.80 11.93
CA SER A 70 -15.51 3.52 11.36
C SER A 70 -14.36 2.52 11.19
N ASN A 71 -13.13 2.95 11.38
CA ASN A 71 -11.92 2.16 11.19
C ASN A 71 -11.82 1.60 9.77
N ARG A 72 -12.10 2.46 8.80
CA ARG A 72 -12.08 2.09 7.38
C ARG A 72 -11.01 2.86 6.63
N LEU A 73 -10.33 2.15 5.76
CA LEU A 73 -9.34 2.71 4.86
C LEU A 73 -9.92 2.74 3.45
N TYR A 74 -9.88 3.91 2.85
CA TYR A 74 -10.34 4.14 1.47
C TYR A 74 -9.13 4.37 0.58
N LEU A 75 -9.00 3.57 -0.46
CA LEU A 75 -7.92 3.71 -1.44
C LEU A 75 -8.52 3.85 -2.82
N THR A 76 -8.02 4.80 -3.58
CA THR A 76 -8.42 4.99 -4.97
C THR A 76 -7.50 4.19 -5.87
N LEU A 77 -8.05 3.26 -6.62
CA LEU A 77 -7.31 2.51 -7.62
C LEU A 77 -7.57 3.17 -8.97
N GLN A 78 -6.54 3.79 -9.53
CA GLN A 78 -6.69 4.61 -10.73
C GLN A 78 -6.96 3.76 -11.95
N ARG A 79 -7.88 4.24 -12.78
CA ARG A 79 -8.19 3.68 -14.10
C ARG A 79 -8.54 2.19 -14.05
N ALA A 80 -9.15 1.76 -12.98
CA ALA A 80 -9.41 0.34 -12.75
C ALA A 80 -10.75 -0.13 -13.29
N ASP A 81 -11.70 0.77 -13.48
CA ASP A 81 -12.99 0.42 -14.06
C ASP A 81 -12.90 0.45 -15.57
N ARG A 82 -12.96 -0.73 -16.18
CA ARG A 82 -12.84 -0.87 -17.64
C ARG A 82 -14.14 -1.23 -18.31
N GLU A 83 -15.25 -1.20 -17.59
CA GLU A 83 -16.55 -1.63 -18.09
C GLU A 83 -17.41 -0.49 -18.61
N GLN A 84 -16.96 0.76 -18.45
CA GLN A 84 -17.76 1.93 -18.79
C GLN A 84 -17.62 2.37 -20.26
N GLY A 85 -16.76 1.72 -21.03
CA GLY A 85 -16.57 2.04 -22.44
C GLY A 85 -15.09 2.07 -22.82
N ALA A 86 -14.83 2.14 -24.12
CA ALA A 86 -13.47 2.04 -24.66
C ALA A 86 -12.58 3.22 -24.26
N TYR A 87 -13.16 4.38 -24.01
CA TYR A 87 -12.42 5.61 -23.70
C TYR A 87 -12.65 6.11 -22.28
N SER A 88 -13.30 5.31 -21.45
CA SER A 88 -13.61 5.69 -20.08
C SER A 88 -13.03 4.65 -19.14
N ASN A 89 -12.07 5.06 -18.32
CA ASN A 89 -11.47 4.21 -17.30
C ASN A 89 -11.53 4.93 -15.95
N PRO A 90 -12.72 4.98 -15.33
CA PRO A 90 -12.84 5.60 -14.01
C PRO A 90 -12.04 4.89 -12.94
N SER A 91 -11.75 5.60 -11.89
CA SER A 91 -11.11 5.01 -10.72
C SER A 91 -12.10 4.20 -9.91
N ILE A 92 -11.61 3.19 -9.22
CA ILE A 92 -12.40 2.39 -8.27
C ILE A 92 -11.93 2.75 -6.87
N ILE A 93 -12.87 2.95 -5.96
CA ILE A 93 -12.56 3.19 -4.57
C ILE A 93 -12.66 1.86 -3.83
N LEU A 94 -11.53 1.42 -3.27
CA LEU A 94 -11.46 0.22 -2.45
C LEU A 94 -11.71 0.62 -1.00
N VAL A 95 -12.50 -0.15 -0.30
CA VAL A 95 -12.82 0.09 1.11
C VAL A 95 -12.41 -1.12 1.92
N TYR A 96 -11.57 -0.90 2.91
CA TYR A 96 -11.08 -1.95 3.80
C TYR A 96 -11.40 -1.62 5.24
N SER A 97 -11.76 -2.64 6.00
CA SER A 97 -11.79 -2.53 7.45
C SER A 97 -10.40 -2.80 7.98
N VAL A 98 -9.94 -1.95 8.89
CA VAL A 98 -8.60 -2.09 9.46
C VAL A 98 -8.73 -2.71 10.84
N ALA A 99 -8.12 -3.88 11.04
CA ALA A 99 -8.10 -4.53 12.34
C ALA A 99 -6.83 -4.15 13.09
N SER A 100 -6.97 -3.94 14.39
CA SER A 100 -5.81 -3.67 15.23
C SER A 100 -5.00 -4.95 15.43
N ARG A 101 -3.69 -4.86 15.16
CA ARG A 101 -2.79 -5.98 15.39
C ARG A 101 -2.69 -6.33 16.89
N VAL A 102 -2.85 -5.35 17.75
CA VAL A 102 -2.85 -5.57 19.19
C VAL A 102 -4.07 -6.41 19.60
N GLU A 103 -5.23 -6.13 19.03
CA GLU A 103 -6.42 -6.94 19.26
C GLU A 103 -6.22 -8.38 18.82
N ASP A 104 -5.62 -8.59 17.65
CA ASP A 104 -5.35 -9.91 17.15
C ASP A 104 -4.46 -10.71 18.10
N ARG A 105 -3.43 -10.08 18.64
CA ARG A 105 -2.57 -10.71 19.64
C ARG A 105 -3.33 -11.07 20.90
N SER A 106 -4.21 -10.21 21.35
CA SER A 106 -5.05 -10.48 22.51
C SER A 106 -5.95 -11.68 22.27
N LYS A 107 -6.55 -11.77 21.10
CA LYS A 107 -7.36 -12.92 20.73
C LYS A 107 -6.56 -14.21 20.73
N LEU A 108 -5.35 -14.19 20.18
CA LEU A 108 -4.47 -15.34 20.19
C LEU A 108 -4.14 -15.81 21.60
N LYS A 109 -3.88 -14.88 22.51
CA LYS A 109 -3.64 -15.21 23.92
C LYS A 109 -4.86 -15.84 24.56
N HIS A 110 -6.04 -15.32 24.28
CA HIS A 110 -7.28 -15.84 24.84
C HIS A 110 -7.63 -17.24 24.34
N THR A 111 -7.09 -17.64 23.23
CA THR A 111 -7.28 -19.01 22.70
C THR A 111 -6.26 -19.99 23.26
N GLY A 112 -5.45 -19.59 24.20
CA GLY A 112 -4.50 -20.47 24.86
C GLY A 112 -3.22 -20.72 24.08
N LYS A 113 -2.89 -19.84 23.19
CA LYS A 113 -1.69 -19.99 22.36
C LYS A 113 -0.51 -19.18 22.80
#